data_293e46bb1727c34187faee2f25b0283d
#
_entry.id   293e46bb1727c34187faee2f25b0283d
#
_cell.length_a   1.000
_cell.length_b   1.000
_cell.length_c   1.000
_cell.angle_alpha   90.00
_cell.angle_beta   90.00
_cell.angle_gamma   90.00
#
_symmetry.space_group_name_H-M   'P 1'
#
loop_
_entity.id
_entity.type
_entity.pdbx_description
1 polymer ?
#
loop_
_entity_poly.entity_id
_entity_poly.type
_entity_poly.pdbx_seq_one_letter_code
_entity_poly.pdbx_strand_id
1 'polypeptide(L)'
;GHIFYFGTKYSAPMRAVVATGEGGEAPVHMGSYGIGPSRLVAAIIEASHDDAGIVWPEPVAPFKVAILNLKQGDAGTDGACAQLYKELATKGIEALYDDRDERAGGKFATADLIGIPWQVMIGPRGLAEGKVEVKKRAGGTREMMSPAAALDLLSK
;
A
#
# COMPACT_ATOMS: atom_id res chain seq x y z
N GLY A 1 -1.13 17.93 -7.58
CA GLY A 1 -1.81 18.37 -8.80
C GLY A 1 -1.61 19.86 -9.07
N HIS A 2 -1.79 20.25 -10.32
CA HIS A 2 -1.75 21.64 -10.73
C HIS A 2 -3.05 22.02 -11.40
N ILE A 3 -3.46 23.27 -11.20
CA ILE A 3 -4.58 23.89 -11.88
C ILE A 3 -4.02 25.06 -12.67
N PHE A 4 -4.26 25.05 -13.98
CA PHE A 4 -3.84 26.13 -14.88
C PHE A 4 -5.09 26.86 -15.38
N TYR A 5 -5.11 28.17 -15.26
CA TYR A 5 -6.16 29.01 -15.84
C TYR A 5 -5.62 29.68 -17.09
N PHE A 6 -6.21 29.40 -18.24
CA PHE A 6 -5.82 29.93 -19.54
C PHE A 6 -6.69 31.09 -20.01
N GLY A 7 -7.78 31.39 -19.32
CA GLY A 7 -8.76 32.38 -19.77
C GLY A 7 -9.23 32.06 -21.18
N THR A 8 -9.19 33.06 -22.08
CA THR A 8 -9.61 32.93 -23.48
C THR A 8 -8.43 32.76 -24.45
N LYS A 9 -7.19 32.53 -23.94
CA LYS A 9 -5.97 32.49 -24.74
C LYS A 9 -6.05 31.50 -25.90
N TYR A 10 -6.69 30.36 -25.69
CA TYR A 10 -6.82 29.33 -26.72
C TYR A 10 -8.23 29.32 -27.35
N SER A 11 -9.27 29.58 -26.59
CA SER A 11 -10.65 29.56 -27.07
C SER A 11 -10.93 30.66 -28.11
N ALA A 12 -10.42 31.85 -27.91
CA ALA A 12 -10.64 32.95 -28.84
C ALA A 12 -10.09 32.66 -30.26
N PRO A 13 -8.81 32.25 -30.44
CA PRO A 13 -8.29 31.86 -31.76
C PRO A 13 -9.00 30.68 -32.38
N MET A 14 -9.46 29.71 -31.55
CA MET A 14 -10.18 28.52 -31.98
C MET A 14 -11.66 28.78 -32.28
N ARG A 15 -12.15 30.03 -32.03
CA ARG A 15 -13.58 30.37 -32.08
C ARG A 15 -14.48 29.46 -31.27
N ALA A 16 -13.94 28.96 -30.13
CA ALA A 16 -14.74 28.20 -29.17
C ALA A 16 -15.57 29.17 -28.34
N VAL A 17 -16.81 29.41 -28.77
CA VAL A 17 -17.71 30.40 -28.19
C VAL A 17 -18.97 29.75 -27.64
N VAL A 18 -19.61 30.43 -26.70
CA VAL A 18 -20.94 30.10 -26.16
C VAL A 18 -21.87 31.30 -26.33
N ALA A 19 -23.16 31.00 -26.50
CA ALA A 19 -24.16 32.05 -26.48
C ALA A 19 -24.30 32.66 -25.09
N THR A 20 -24.36 33.99 -25.03
CA THR A 20 -24.60 34.70 -23.80
C THR A 20 -26.08 34.91 -23.55
N GLY A 21 -26.49 35.14 -22.32
CA GLY A 21 -27.89 35.40 -21.96
C GLY A 21 -28.48 36.68 -22.61
N GLU A 22 -27.63 37.56 -23.14
CA GLU A 22 -28.03 38.79 -23.82
C GLU A 22 -28.07 38.64 -25.35
N GLY A 23 -27.95 37.42 -25.88
CA GLY A 23 -28.05 37.09 -27.32
C GLY A 23 -26.77 37.32 -28.14
N GLY A 24 -25.61 37.48 -27.46
CA GLY A 24 -24.30 37.57 -28.10
C GLY A 24 -23.53 36.24 -27.97
N GLU A 25 -22.27 36.25 -28.46
CA GLU A 25 -21.31 35.17 -28.28
C GLU A 25 -20.11 35.64 -27.46
N ALA A 26 -19.58 34.75 -26.59
CA ALA A 26 -18.36 35.00 -25.84
C ALA A 26 -17.43 33.79 -25.90
N PRO A 27 -16.11 33.97 -26.03
CA PRO A 27 -15.15 32.86 -25.92
C PRO A 27 -15.23 32.19 -24.56
N VAL A 28 -15.21 30.84 -24.55
CA VAL A 28 -15.20 30.08 -23.29
C VAL A 28 -13.89 30.28 -22.53
N HIS A 29 -14.00 30.40 -21.20
CA HIS A 29 -12.81 30.37 -20.36
C HIS A 29 -12.34 28.93 -20.18
N MET A 30 -11.05 28.71 -20.35
CA MET A 30 -10.42 27.38 -20.34
C MET A 30 -9.50 27.24 -19.14
N GLY A 31 -9.48 26.02 -18.59
CA GLY A 31 -8.51 25.61 -17.58
C GLY A 31 -8.01 24.20 -17.87
N SER A 32 -6.92 23.81 -17.21
CA SER A 32 -6.37 22.48 -17.24
C SER A 32 -6.05 22.01 -15.83
N TYR A 33 -6.20 20.73 -15.61
CA TYR A 33 -5.92 20.09 -14.32
C TYR A 33 -5.00 18.90 -14.57
N GLY A 34 -3.95 18.76 -13.74
CA GLY A 34 -3.01 17.67 -13.91
C GLY A 34 -2.57 17.06 -12.58
N ILE A 35 -2.50 15.74 -12.53
CA ILE A 35 -1.90 14.97 -11.47
C ILE A 35 -0.83 14.07 -12.09
N GLY A 36 0.40 14.11 -11.57
CA GLY A 36 1.48 13.21 -11.97
C GLY A 36 1.47 11.94 -11.11
N PRO A 37 1.04 10.78 -11.61
CA PRO A 37 0.94 9.56 -10.79
C PRO A 37 2.27 9.16 -10.14
N SER A 38 3.38 9.21 -10.88
CA SER A 38 4.71 8.89 -10.34
C SER A 38 5.18 9.88 -9.27
N ARG A 39 4.85 11.17 -9.42
CA ARG A 39 5.14 12.18 -8.39
C ARG A 39 4.28 11.99 -7.15
N LEU A 40 3.06 11.46 -7.31
CA LEU A 40 2.16 11.19 -6.20
C LEU A 40 2.73 10.13 -5.26
N VAL A 41 3.41 9.10 -5.79
CA VAL A 41 4.12 8.09 -4.97
C VAL A 41 5.11 8.77 -4.02
N ALA A 42 5.97 9.66 -4.54
CA ALA A 42 6.93 10.39 -3.71
C ALA A 42 6.24 11.29 -2.67
N ALA A 43 5.14 11.95 -3.04
CA ALA A 43 4.39 12.80 -2.12
C ALA A 43 3.71 12.00 -0.99
N ILE A 44 3.23 10.78 -1.28
CA ILE A 44 2.66 9.89 -0.26
C ILE A 44 3.76 9.43 0.72
N ILE A 45 4.92 9.03 0.22
CA ILE A 45 6.06 8.62 1.05
C ILE A 45 6.51 9.78 1.94
N GLU A 46 6.66 10.98 1.38
CA GLU A 46 7.05 12.18 2.13
C GLU A 46 6.06 12.53 3.26
N ALA A 47 4.76 12.31 3.02
CA ALA A 47 3.71 12.57 4.01
C ALA A 47 3.52 11.43 5.02
N SER A 48 4.02 10.23 4.72
CA SER A 48 3.70 8.99 5.45
C SER A 48 4.95 8.15 5.68
N HIS A 49 5.85 8.62 6.54
CA HIS A 49 7.07 7.91 6.96
C HIS A 49 7.39 8.17 8.43
N ASP A 50 8.30 7.39 8.99
CA ASP A 50 8.94 7.58 10.27
C ASP A 50 10.45 7.26 10.17
N ASP A 51 11.18 7.30 11.29
CA ASP A 51 12.62 7.02 11.33
C ASP A 51 13.01 5.60 10.87
N ALA A 52 12.04 4.65 10.88
CA ALA A 52 12.26 3.27 10.45
C ALA A 52 11.99 3.07 8.94
N GLY A 53 11.34 4.01 8.28
CA GLY A 53 11.05 3.93 6.85
C GLY A 53 9.63 4.38 6.48
N ILE A 54 9.12 3.85 5.36
CA ILE A 54 7.80 4.20 4.84
C ILE A 54 6.70 3.66 5.76
N VAL A 55 5.58 4.37 5.83
CA VAL A 55 4.33 3.94 6.49
C VAL A 55 3.20 4.09 5.47
N TRP A 56 3.04 3.10 4.59
CA TRP A 56 2.02 3.18 3.55
C TRP A 56 0.60 3.27 4.14
N PRO A 57 -0.22 4.24 3.73
CA PRO A 57 -1.67 4.16 3.94
C PRO A 57 -2.24 2.96 3.16
N GLU A 58 -3.09 2.15 3.79
CA GLU A 58 -3.60 0.90 3.18
C GLU A 58 -4.17 1.07 1.76
N PRO A 59 -4.95 2.14 1.43
CA PRO A 59 -5.56 2.26 0.11
C PRO A 59 -4.57 2.45 -1.05
N VAL A 60 -3.32 2.81 -0.77
CA VAL A 60 -2.28 3.11 -1.76
C VAL A 60 -1.01 2.28 -1.56
N ALA A 61 -1.04 1.34 -0.62
CA ALA A 61 0.06 0.42 -0.39
C ALA A 61 0.25 -0.53 -1.58
N PRO A 62 1.50 -0.83 -1.99
CA PRO A 62 1.75 -1.77 -3.09
C PRO A 62 1.32 -3.20 -2.75
N PHE A 63 1.30 -3.55 -1.46
CA PHE A 63 0.77 -4.78 -0.89
C PHE A 63 0.09 -4.45 0.43
N LYS A 64 -0.98 -5.16 0.77
CA LYS A 64 -1.63 -5.00 2.08
C LYS A 64 -0.83 -5.69 3.18
N VAL A 65 -0.24 -6.85 2.89
CA VAL A 65 0.39 -7.75 3.87
C VAL A 65 1.81 -8.12 3.44
N ALA A 66 2.76 -8.11 4.38
CA ALA A 66 4.06 -8.77 4.25
C ALA A 66 4.07 -10.03 5.12
N ILE A 67 4.35 -11.19 4.53
CA ILE A 67 4.54 -12.46 5.23
C ILE A 67 6.04 -12.69 5.39
N LEU A 68 6.53 -12.73 6.62
CA LEU A 68 7.93 -12.92 6.94
C LEU A 68 8.17 -14.35 7.44
N ASN A 69 8.81 -15.17 6.61
CA ASN A 69 9.25 -16.49 6.98
C ASN A 69 10.52 -16.39 7.84
N LEU A 70 10.42 -16.69 9.14
CA LEU A 70 11.52 -16.55 10.09
C LEU A 70 12.47 -17.77 10.13
N LYS A 71 12.14 -18.84 9.41
CA LYS A 71 12.95 -20.06 9.33
C LYS A 71 12.74 -20.76 7.98
N GLN A 72 13.31 -20.19 6.94
CA GLN A 72 13.31 -20.77 5.60
C GLN A 72 13.99 -22.15 5.62
N GLY A 73 13.40 -23.12 4.92
CA GLY A 73 13.81 -24.53 4.90
C GLY A 73 13.24 -25.39 6.04
N ASP A 74 12.52 -24.80 7.00
CA ASP A 74 11.71 -25.56 7.96
C ASP A 74 10.32 -25.86 7.37
N ALA A 75 10.05 -27.13 7.11
CA ALA A 75 8.83 -27.55 6.40
C ALA A 75 7.53 -27.04 7.06
N GLY A 76 7.50 -26.94 8.39
CA GLY A 76 6.33 -26.43 9.11
C GLY A 76 6.14 -24.94 8.87
N THR A 77 7.22 -24.16 8.95
CA THR A 77 7.20 -22.71 8.73
C THR A 77 6.91 -22.39 7.27
N ASP A 78 7.59 -23.04 6.34
CA ASP A 78 7.38 -22.88 4.90
C ASP A 78 5.94 -23.20 4.51
N GLY A 79 5.40 -24.32 5.03
CA GLY A 79 4.02 -24.74 4.79
C GLY A 79 3.00 -23.73 5.31
N ALA A 80 3.20 -23.22 6.53
CA ALA A 80 2.30 -22.22 7.14
C ALA A 80 2.32 -20.88 6.37
N CYS A 81 3.51 -20.42 5.95
CA CYS A 81 3.64 -19.22 5.12
C CYS A 81 2.95 -19.39 3.77
N ALA A 82 3.18 -20.50 3.08
CA ALA A 82 2.58 -20.79 1.78
C ALA A 82 1.05 -20.90 1.88
N GLN A 83 0.54 -21.52 2.96
CA GLN A 83 -0.89 -21.62 3.20
C GLN A 83 -1.53 -20.25 3.40
N LEU A 84 -0.97 -19.41 4.28
CA LEU A 84 -1.47 -18.06 4.50
C LEU A 84 -1.43 -17.22 3.23
N TYR A 85 -0.34 -17.30 2.45
CA TYR A 85 -0.20 -16.59 1.18
C TYR A 85 -1.32 -16.97 0.20
N LYS A 86 -1.61 -18.27 0.07
CA LYS A 86 -2.68 -18.79 -0.78
C LYS A 86 -4.06 -18.35 -0.30
N GLU A 87 -4.31 -18.37 1.00
CA GLU A 87 -5.59 -17.96 1.59
C GLU A 87 -5.86 -16.46 1.39
N LEU A 88 -4.84 -15.60 1.58
CA LEU A 88 -4.92 -14.17 1.28
C LEU A 88 -5.23 -13.94 -0.20
N ALA A 89 -4.50 -14.61 -1.11
CA ALA A 89 -4.74 -14.52 -2.55
C ALA A 89 -6.17 -14.94 -2.94
N THR A 90 -6.72 -15.99 -2.32
CA THR A 90 -8.11 -16.44 -2.55
C THR A 90 -9.14 -15.36 -2.15
N LYS A 91 -8.79 -14.53 -1.17
CA LYS A 91 -9.61 -13.39 -0.72
C LYS A 91 -9.32 -12.10 -1.51
N GLY A 92 -8.48 -12.14 -2.55
CA GLY A 92 -8.10 -10.98 -3.35
C GLY A 92 -7.15 -10.01 -2.64
N ILE A 93 -6.45 -10.48 -1.59
CA ILE A 93 -5.50 -9.68 -0.82
C ILE A 93 -4.10 -9.96 -1.34
N GLU A 94 -3.46 -8.92 -1.88
CA GLU A 94 -2.08 -9.01 -2.34
C GLU A 94 -1.11 -8.98 -1.17
N ALA A 95 -0.22 -9.97 -1.12
CA ALA A 95 0.79 -10.12 -0.09
C ALA A 95 2.20 -10.21 -0.68
N LEU A 96 3.16 -9.58 -0.02
CA LEU A 96 4.58 -9.77 -0.26
C LEU A 96 5.08 -10.90 0.63
N TYR A 97 5.60 -11.97 0.03
CA TYR A 97 6.17 -13.10 0.77
C TYR A 97 7.70 -13.02 0.79
N ASP A 98 8.28 -12.83 1.98
CA ASP A 98 9.73 -12.84 2.21
C ASP A 98 10.19 -14.24 2.62
N ASP A 99 10.63 -15.01 1.64
CA ASP A 99 11.19 -16.38 1.76
C ASP A 99 12.71 -16.41 1.70
N ARG A 100 13.39 -15.26 1.76
CA ARG A 100 14.85 -15.20 1.73
C ARG A 100 15.47 -15.92 2.93
N ASP A 101 16.61 -16.58 2.72
CA ASP A 101 17.42 -17.12 3.82
C ASP A 101 18.23 -16.00 4.48
N GLU A 102 17.55 -15.25 5.37
CA GLU A 102 18.11 -14.12 6.09
C GLU A 102 17.72 -14.15 7.56
N ARG A 103 18.53 -13.53 8.42
CA ARG A 103 18.23 -13.42 9.85
C ARG A 103 16.96 -12.61 10.09
N ALA A 104 16.17 -13.03 11.06
CA ALA A 104 14.89 -12.37 11.40
C ALA A 104 15.01 -10.85 11.58
N GLY A 105 16.09 -10.37 12.23
CA GLY A 105 16.34 -8.93 12.42
C GLY A 105 16.47 -8.16 11.09
N GLY A 106 17.16 -8.74 10.09
CA GLY A 106 17.29 -8.16 8.76
C GLY A 106 15.94 -8.10 8.03
N LYS A 107 15.14 -9.17 8.12
CA LYS A 107 13.78 -9.21 7.56
C LYS A 107 12.87 -8.15 8.19
N PHE A 108 12.93 -7.98 9.53
CA PHE A 108 12.15 -6.95 10.22
C PHE A 108 12.54 -5.54 9.77
N ALA A 109 13.84 -5.25 9.71
CA ALA A 109 14.33 -3.95 9.26
C ALA A 109 13.91 -3.66 7.81
N THR A 110 14.02 -4.65 6.93
CA THR A 110 13.58 -4.53 5.52
C THR A 110 12.06 -4.30 5.43
N ALA A 111 11.26 -5.05 6.19
CA ALA A 111 9.81 -4.90 6.17
C ALA A 111 9.35 -3.53 6.71
N ASP A 112 10.02 -3.02 7.76
CA ASP A 112 9.75 -1.68 8.29
C ASP A 112 10.17 -0.59 7.30
N LEU A 113 11.33 -0.76 6.64
CA LEU A 113 11.79 0.18 5.61
C LEU A 113 10.83 0.26 4.42
N ILE A 114 10.38 -0.90 3.89
CA ILE A 114 9.40 -0.98 2.80
C ILE A 114 8.05 -0.41 3.24
N GLY A 115 7.66 -0.63 4.50
CA GLY A 115 6.50 0.00 5.10
C GLY A 115 5.14 -0.60 4.77
N ILE A 116 5.08 -1.89 4.42
CA ILE A 116 3.81 -2.60 4.16
C ILE A 116 2.91 -2.53 5.41
N PRO A 117 1.62 -2.19 5.26
CA PRO A 117 0.72 -1.89 6.39
C PRO A 117 0.62 -2.98 7.46
N TRP A 118 0.55 -4.24 7.03
CA TRP A 118 0.48 -5.39 7.91
C TRP A 118 1.66 -6.33 7.68
N GLN A 119 2.27 -6.78 8.76
CA GLN A 119 3.38 -7.73 8.73
C GLN A 119 3.00 -8.95 9.55
N VAL A 120 3.10 -10.15 8.96
CA VAL A 120 2.82 -11.43 9.64
C VAL A 120 4.12 -12.20 9.76
N MET A 121 4.61 -12.35 10.98
CA MET A 121 5.83 -13.09 11.29
C MET A 121 5.48 -14.53 11.65
N ILE A 122 6.03 -15.47 10.88
CA ILE A 122 5.79 -16.91 11.06
C ILE A 122 7.12 -17.59 11.34
N GLY A 123 7.19 -18.29 12.47
CA GLY A 123 8.37 -19.04 12.87
C GLY A 123 8.04 -20.25 13.73
N PRO A 124 8.98 -21.20 13.92
CA PRO A 124 8.73 -22.49 14.57
C PRO A 124 8.18 -22.36 16.00
N ARG A 125 8.65 -21.35 16.76
CA ARG A 125 8.21 -21.14 18.15
C ARG A 125 6.72 -20.77 18.22
N GLY A 126 6.30 -19.80 17.41
CA GLY A 126 4.89 -19.40 17.36
C GLY A 126 4.01 -20.55 16.86
N LEU A 127 4.45 -21.27 15.82
CA LEU A 127 3.70 -22.41 15.29
C LEU A 127 3.55 -23.55 16.29
N ALA A 128 4.54 -23.81 17.14
CA ALA A 128 4.42 -24.78 18.21
C ALA A 128 3.30 -24.44 19.22
N GLU A 129 2.96 -23.16 19.36
CA GLU A 129 1.84 -22.66 20.17
C GLU A 129 0.55 -22.46 19.33
N GLY A 130 0.56 -22.77 18.04
CA GLY A 130 -0.54 -22.51 17.12
C GLY A 130 -0.76 -21.03 16.83
N LYS A 131 0.28 -20.22 16.93
CA LYS A 131 0.19 -18.76 16.80
C LYS A 131 1.15 -18.20 15.75
N VAL A 132 0.78 -17.04 15.22
CA VAL A 132 1.61 -16.14 14.39
C VAL A 132 1.62 -14.77 15.03
N GLU A 133 2.69 -14.01 14.83
CA GLU A 133 2.74 -12.61 15.28
C GLU A 133 2.28 -11.70 14.15
N VAL A 134 1.31 -10.83 14.42
CA VAL A 134 0.83 -9.81 13.48
C VAL A 134 1.24 -8.44 13.99
N LYS A 135 1.88 -7.65 13.14
CA LYS A 135 2.28 -6.28 13.43
C LYS A 135 1.60 -5.32 12.47
N LYS A 136 1.01 -4.26 13.02
CA LYS A 136 0.58 -3.10 12.22
C LYS A 136 1.76 -2.14 12.07
N ARG A 137 2.14 -1.79 10.83
CA ARG A 137 3.29 -0.90 10.57
C ARG A 137 3.08 0.48 11.19
N ALA A 138 1.90 1.08 10.99
CA ALA A 138 1.52 2.32 11.64
C ALA A 138 1.34 2.10 13.15
N GLY A 139 2.13 2.79 13.96
CA GLY A 139 2.07 2.70 15.42
C GLY A 139 2.74 1.46 16.04
N GLY A 140 3.21 0.49 15.24
CA GLY A 140 4.03 -0.64 15.70
C GLY A 140 3.35 -1.66 16.61
N THR A 141 2.02 -1.64 16.73
CA THR A 141 1.25 -2.60 17.56
C THR A 141 1.48 -4.03 17.09
N ARG A 142 1.75 -4.93 18.05
CA ARG A 142 2.01 -6.36 17.78
C ARG A 142 1.07 -7.23 18.60
N GLU A 143 0.55 -8.29 17.97
CA GLU A 143 -0.34 -9.24 18.63
C GLU A 143 0.00 -10.67 18.18
N MET A 144 -0.10 -11.61 19.16
CA MET A 144 0.00 -13.04 18.90
C MET A 144 -1.40 -13.62 18.76
N MET A 145 -1.67 -14.24 17.61
CA MET A 145 -3.00 -14.82 17.33
C MET A 145 -2.89 -16.10 16.50
N SER A 146 -3.99 -16.85 16.39
CA SER A 146 -4.00 -18.01 15.49
C SER A 146 -3.92 -17.56 14.01
N PRO A 147 -3.39 -18.40 13.11
CA PRO A 147 -3.38 -18.09 11.67
C PRO A 147 -4.77 -17.73 11.11
N ALA A 148 -5.81 -18.42 11.56
CA ALA A 148 -7.19 -18.14 11.16
C ALA A 148 -7.64 -16.73 11.62
N ALA A 149 -7.35 -16.35 12.88
CA ALA A 149 -7.66 -15.03 13.39
C ALA A 149 -6.87 -13.93 12.65
N ALA A 150 -5.60 -14.20 12.28
CA ALA A 150 -4.81 -13.30 11.46
C ALA A 150 -5.44 -13.11 10.07
N LEU A 151 -5.86 -14.19 9.41
CA LEU A 151 -6.54 -14.12 8.12
C LEU A 151 -7.84 -13.31 8.21
N ASP A 152 -8.64 -13.52 9.26
CA ASP A 152 -9.90 -12.78 9.46
C ASP A 152 -9.65 -11.28 9.70
N LEU A 153 -8.62 -10.94 10.49
CA LEU A 153 -8.21 -9.55 10.72
C LEU A 153 -7.81 -8.86 9.42
N LEU A 154 -6.97 -9.53 8.62
CA LEU A 154 -6.43 -9.00 7.37
C LEU A 154 -7.46 -8.91 6.24
N SER A 155 -8.58 -9.61 6.38
CA SER A 155 -9.66 -9.68 5.38
C SER A 155 -10.71 -8.57 5.53
N LYS A 156 -10.59 -7.76 6.57
CA LYS A 156 -11.44 -6.57 6.80
C LYS A 156 -10.88 -5.37 6.07
#